data_d80a2684b7ab1f7d25fa60ded1eab122
#
_entry.id   d80a2684b7ab1f7d25fa60ded1eab122
#
_cell.length_a   1.000
_cell.length_b   1.000
_cell.length_c   1.000
_cell.angle_alpha   90.00
_cell.angle_beta   90.00
_cell.angle_gamma   90.00
#
_symmetry.space_group_name_H-M   'P 1'
#
loop_
_entity.id
_entity.type
_entity.pdbx_description
1 polymer ?
#
loop_
_entity_poly.entity_id
_entity_poly.type
_entity_poly.pdbx_seq_one_letter_code
_entity_poly.pdbx_strand_id
1 'polypeptide(L)'
;MIPPSQRVSRLAFRDGVFSEGQRAIPEETAVALVYDGGTQAVMMVTPTDIEDFALGFSLTEGIIADPSDITDFEIVEQANGIEARMWLKPERGQTLAARRRNLAGPTGCGLCGIDSLQEALRAPRPVTSDLTVTPAEIEAALASLAPAQALNRETRAMHAAGFWTREQGLVALREDVGRHNALDKLAGTLAGTADISANGIIVLTSRISVELIQKTAMIGAPILVAVSAPTALALRLADQAGITLVGIARGDGFEVFTHPQRLVPEPLSHVA
;
A
#
# COMPACT_ATOMS: atom_id res chain seq x y z
N MET A 1 -1.79 18.45 -15.48
CA MET A 1 -1.86 17.55 -14.29
C MET A 1 -3.34 17.36 -13.92
N ILE A 2 -3.82 16.11 -13.87
CA ILE A 2 -5.22 15.76 -13.57
C ILE A 2 -5.47 16.02 -12.08
N PRO A 3 -6.55 16.75 -11.69
CA PRO A 3 -6.85 17.00 -10.28
C PRO A 3 -7.27 15.69 -9.57
N PRO A 4 -6.90 15.48 -8.28
CA PRO A 4 -7.19 14.23 -7.56
C PRO A 4 -8.65 14.10 -7.10
N SER A 5 -9.43 15.17 -7.19
CA SER A 5 -10.85 15.20 -6.84
C SER A 5 -11.62 16.17 -7.73
N GLN A 6 -12.93 15.95 -7.85
CA GLN A 6 -13.84 16.80 -8.57
C GLN A 6 -15.04 17.18 -7.69
N ARG A 7 -15.58 18.40 -7.87
CA ARG A 7 -16.86 18.81 -7.27
C ARG A 7 -18.01 18.49 -8.21
N VAL A 8 -18.97 17.69 -7.71
CA VAL A 8 -20.16 17.30 -8.46
C VAL A 8 -21.42 17.74 -7.71
N SER A 9 -22.45 18.09 -8.48
CA SER A 9 -23.77 18.35 -7.90
C SER A 9 -24.37 17.06 -7.36
N ARG A 10 -25.05 17.15 -6.21
CA ARG A 10 -25.73 16.01 -5.59
C ARG A 10 -27.09 16.39 -5.04
N LEU A 11 -28.00 15.44 -5.02
CA LEU A 11 -29.21 15.47 -4.22
C LEU A 11 -29.02 14.54 -3.01
N ALA A 12 -29.07 15.06 -1.81
CA ALA A 12 -28.97 14.28 -0.58
C ALA A 12 -30.32 14.10 0.05
N PHE A 13 -30.58 12.89 0.59
CA PHE A 13 -31.71 12.59 1.44
C PHE A 13 -31.20 12.36 2.87
N ARG A 14 -31.68 13.18 3.82
CA ARG A 14 -31.37 13.05 5.26
C ARG A 14 -32.60 13.44 6.06
N ASP A 15 -32.87 12.69 7.10
CA ASP A 15 -33.96 12.99 8.06
C ASP A 15 -35.31 13.24 7.36
N GLY A 16 -35.60 12.49 6.29
CA GLY A 16 -36.82 12.61 5.53
C GLY A 16 -36.88 13.75 4.51
N VAL A 17 -35.79 14.52 4.34
CA VAL A 17 -35.77 15.72 3.48
C VAL A 17 -34.69 15.59 2.39
N PHE A 18 -35.05 16.03 1.17
CA PHE A 18 -34.11 16.18 0.07
C PHE A 18 -33.46 17.57 0.10
N SER A 19 -32.15 17.61 -0.14
CA SER A 19 -31.40 18.85 -0.27
C SER A 19 -30.39 18.77 -1.41
N GLU A 20 -30.39 19.78 -2.26
CA GLU A 20 -29.36 19.96 -3.28
C GLU A 20 -28.04 20.48 -2.67
N GLY A 21 -26.94 20.19 -3.32
CA GLY A 21 -25.63 20.66 -2.89
C GLY A 21 -24.52 20.11 -3.78
N GLN A 22 -23.29 20.37 -3.37
CA GLN A 22 -22.09 19.84 -4.02
C GLN A 22 -21.35 18.88 -3.11
N ARG A 23 -20.59 17.96 -3.69
CA ARG A 23 -19.72 17.03 -3.00
C ARG A 23 -18.43 16.86 -3.79
N ALA A 24 -17.29 16.86 -3.10
CA ALA A 24 -16.04 16.39 -3.67
C ALA A 24 -16.07 14.86 -3.76
N ILE A 25 -15.72 14.33 -4.91
CA ILE A 25 -15.50 12.90 -5.17
C ILE A 25 -14.07 12.72 -5.68
N PRO A 26 -13.39 11.58 -5.37
CA PRO A 26 -12.06 11.34 -5.89
C PRO A 26 -12.08 11.15 -7.40
N GLU A 27 -10.97 11.51 -8.04
CA GLU A 27 -10.70 11.18 -9.42
C GLU A 27 -10.01 9.83 -9.50
N GLU A 28 -10.30 9.09 -10.55
CA GLU A 28 -9.71 7.79 -10.85
C GLU A 28 -9.22 7.81 -12.30
N THR A 29 -7.92 7.55 -12.50
CA THR A 29 -7.26 7.67 -13.80
C THR A 29 -6.55 6.36 -14.14
N ALA A 30 -6.66 5.93 -15.40
CA ALA A 30 -5.90 4.78 -15.88
C ALA A 30 -4.41 5.13 -15.95
N VAL A 31 -3.58 4.37 -15.23
CA VAL A 31 -2.11 4.49 -15.25
C VAL A 31 -1.52 3.22 -15.82
N ALA A 32 -0.86 3.35 -16.98
CA ALA A 32 -0.13 2.27 -17.62
C ALA A 32 1.31 2.25 -17.10
N LEU A 33 1.71 1.11 -16.55
CA LEU A 33 3.09 0.84 -16.13
C LEU A 33 3.83 0.23 -17.32
N VAL A 34 4.75 1.00 -17.90
CA VAL A 34 5.45 0.66 -19.14
C VAL A 34 6.92 0.44 -18.84
N TYR A 35 7.46 -0.74 -19.15
CA TYR A 35 8.86 -1.08 -18.98
C TYR A 35 9.49 -1.41 -20.33
N ASP A 36 10.59 -0.73 -20.67
CA ASP A 36 11.33 -0.90 -21.93
C ASP A 36 10.41 -0.84 -23.16
N GLY A 37 9.44 0.09 -23.14
CA GLY A 37 8.46 0.29 -24.19
C GLY A 37 7.30 -0.70 -24.24
N GLY A 38 7.22 -1.65 -23.29
CA GLY A 38 6.10 -2.60 -23.19
C GLY A 38 5.22 -2.36 -21.96
N THR A 39 3.90 -2.26 -22.13
CA THR A 39 2.96 -2.16 -21.01
C THR A 39 2.91 -3.47 -20.23
N GLN A 40 3.12 -3.39 -18.91
CA GLN A 40 3.04 -4.53 -18.00
C GLN A 40 1.68 -4.63 -17.33
N ALA A 41 1.14 -3.50 -16.90
CA ALA A 41 -0.16 -3.43 -16.23
C ALA A 41 -0.81 -2.06 -16.52
N VAL A 42 -2.13 -2.02 -16.43
CA VAL A 42 -2.91 -0.77 -16.40
C VAL A 42 -3.74 -0.81 -15.12
N MET A 43 -3.58 0.19 -14.27
CA MET A 43 -4.25 0.27 -12.98
C MET A 43 -5.07 1.55 -12.91
N MET A 44 -6.24 1.47 -12.26
CA MET A 44 -7.02 2.66 -11.92
C MET A 44 -6.46 3.23 -10.61
N VAL A 45 -5.97 4.47 -10.67
CA VAL A 45 -5.18 5.10 -9.60
C VAL A 45 -5.67 6.54 -9.38
N THR A 46 -5.67 7.01 -8.17
CA THR A 46 -5.79 8.45 -7.90
C THR A 46 -4.57 9.17 -8.48
N PRO A 47 -4.73 10.20 -9.34
CA PRO A 47 -3.64 10.82 -10.11
C PRO A 47 -2.72 11.72 -9.28
N THR A 48 -2.28 11.22 -8.13
CA THR A 48 -1.23 11.82 -7.28
C THR A 48 -0.14 10.81 -7.03
N ASP A 49 1.05 11.27 -6.71
CA ASP A 49 2.18 10.40 -6.31
C ASP A 49 2.45 9.26 -7.31
N ILE A 50 2.35 9.56 -8.62
CA ILE A 50 2.48 8.54 -9.69
C ILE A 50 3.90 7.96 -9.74
N GLU A 51 4.92 8.76 -9.43
CA GLU A 51 6.30 8.28 -9.33
C GLU A 51 6.43 7.24 -8.21
N ASP A 52 5.92 7.56 -7.02
CA ASP A 52 5.90 6.64 -5.89
C ASP A 52 5.11 5.37 -6.23
N PHE A 53 3.95 5.52 -6.91
CA PHE A 53 3.16 4.38 -7.36
C PHE A 53 3.94 3.46 -8.29
N ALA A 54 4.57 4.01 -9.34
CA ALA A 54 5.29 3.24 -10.33
C ALA A 54 6.52 2.53 -9.73
N LEU A 55 7.29 3.24 -8.90
CA LEU A 55 8.44 2.68 -8.20
C LEU A 55 8.02 1.58 -7.21
N GLY A 56 7.01 1.88 -6.38
CA GLY A 56 6.54 0.94 -5.37
C GLY A 56 5.90 -0.31 -5.97
N PHE A 57 5.08 -0.19 -7.01
CA PHE A 57 4.56 -1.32 -7.76
C PHE A 57 5.70 -2.18 -8.31
N SER A 58 6.72 -1.56 -8.92
CA SER A 58 7.87 -2.27 -9.48
C SER A 58 8.61 -3.09 -8.42
N LEU A 59 8.77 -2.56 -7.20
CA LEU A 59 9.41 -3.24 -6.08
C LEU A 59 8.52 -4.35 -5.52
N THR A 60 7.25 -4.06 -5.25
CA THR A 60 6.34 -5.00 -4.57
C THR A 60 5.96 -6.18 -5.47
N GLU A 61 5.90 -6.00 -6.79
CA GLU A 61 5.69 -7.06 -7.76
C GLU A 61 7.00 -7.79 -8.14
N GLY A 62 8.15 -7.34 -7.60
CA GLY A 62 9.46 -7.96 -7.84
C GLY A 62 9.94 -7.81 -9.29
N ILE A 63 9.51 -6.76 -9.98
CA ILE A 63 10.02 -6.39 -11.31
C ILE A 63 11.44 -5.88 -11.16
N ILE A 64 11.67 -5.07 -10.14
CA ILE A 64 12.98 -4.60 -9.71
C ILE A 64 13.27 -5.07 -8.28
N ALA A 65 14.53 -5.11 -7.90
CA ALA A 65 14.95 -5.43 -6.53
C ALA A 65 15.39 -4.17 -5.76
N ASP A 66 15.83 -3.16 -6.48
CA ASP A 66 16.36 -1.90 -5.96
C ASP A 66 15.96 -0.75 -6.89
N PRO A 67 15.69 0.47 -6.37
CA PRO A 67 15.38 1.64 -7.21
C PRO A 67 16.39 1.90 -8.33
N SER A 68 17.68 1.63 -8.10
CA SER A 68 18.72 1.78 -9.10
C SER A 68 18.63 0.80 -10.28
N ASP A 69 17.72 -0.17 -10.24
CA ASP A 69 17.42 -1.04 -11.37
C ASP A 69 16.64 -0.29 -12.49
N ILE A 70 16.03 0.86 -12.17
CA ILE A 70 15.45 1.80 -13.13
C ILE A 70 16.54 2.79 -13.54
N THR A 71 16.86 2.82 -14.83
CA THR A 71 17.90 3.69 -15.40
C THR A 71 17.35 5.03 -15.87
N ASP A 72 16.07 5.06 -16.23
CA ASP A 72 15.36 6.27 -16.63
C ASP A 72 13.86 6.15 -16.34
N PHE A 73 13.18 7.28 -16.07
CA PHE A 73 11.77 7.33 -15.69
C PHE A 73 11.08 8.57 -16.27
N GLU A 74 9.94 8.37 -16.89
CA GLU A 74 9.14 9.45 -17.49
C GLU A 74 7.66 9.27 -17.19
N ILE A 75 6.96 10.34 -16.81
CA ILE A 75 5.49 10.39 -16.74
C ILE A 75 4.96 11.12 -17.96
N VAL A 76 4.10 10.44 -18.73
CA VAL A 76 3.50 11.00 -19.94
C VAL A 76 1.99 11.02 -19.80
N GLU A 77 1.40 12.21 -19.78
CA GLU A 77 -0.05 12.37 -19.83
C GLU A 77 -0.55 12.08 -21.26
N GLN A 78 -1.53 11.20 -21.37
CA GLN A 78 -2.19 10.83 -22.61
C GLN A 78 -3.66 11.25 -22.58
N ALA A 79 -4.33 11.24 -23.72
CA ALA A 79 -5.75 11.61 -23.80
C ALA A 79 -6.66 10.74 -22.89
N ASN A 80 -6.28 9.50 -22.63
CA ASN A 80 -7.08 8.51 -21.88
C ASN A 80 -6.41 8.04 -20.57
N GLY A 81 -5.40 8.74 -20.06
CA GLY A 81 -4.72 8.35 -18.83
C GLY A 81 -3.27 8.81 -18.76
N ILE A 82 -2.47 8.09 -18.01
CA ILE A 82 -1.06 8.38 -17.75
C ILE A 82 -0.23 7.15 -18.10
N GLU A 83 0.91 7.34 -18.74
CA GLU A 83 1.93 6.31 -18.86
C GLU A 83 3.09 6.64 -17.92
N ALA A 84 3.41 5.73 -17.00
CA ALA A 84 4.63 5.73 -16.22
C ALA A 84 5.63 4.82 -16.94
N ARG A 85 6.56 5.43 -17.65
CA ARG A 85 7.57 4.77 -18.49
C ARG A 85 8.85 4.59 -17.71
N MET A 86 9.33 3.37 -17.64
CA MET A 86 10.55 2.99 -16.94
C MET A 86 11.48 2.20 -17.85
N TRP A 87 12.74 2.56 -17.85
CA TRP A 87 13.80 1.79 -18.53
C TRP A 87 14.61 1.06 -17.48
N LEU A 88 14.77 -0.23 -17.69
CA LEU A 88 15.41 -1.12 -16.72
C LEU A 88 16.87 -1.39 -17.10
N LYS A 89 17.67 -1.76 -16.10
CA LYS A 89 18.97 -2.39 -16.38
C LYS A 89 18.76 -3.66 -17.23
N PRO A 90 19.69 -3.99 -18.14
CA PRO A 90 19.53 -5.08 -19.11
C PRO A 90 19.13 -6.42 -18.48
N GLU A 91 19.68 -6.77 -17.33
CA GLU A 91 19.41 -8.03 -16.64
C GLU A 91 17.95 -8.11 -16.15
N ARG A 92 17.40 -6.98 -15.68
CA ARG A 92 16.01 -6.87 -15.23
C ARG A 92 15.05 -6.90 -16.40
N GLY A 93 15.35 -6.16 -17.47
CA GLY A 93 14.55 -6.16 -18.69
C GLY A 93 14.42 -7.56 -19.30
N GLN A 94 15.52 -8.34 -19.37
CA GLN A 94 15.51 -9.72 -19.84
C GLN A 94 14.66 -10.64 -18.96
N THR A 95 14.77 -10.52 -17.65
CA THR A 95 13.96 -11.28 -16.67
C THR A 95 12.48 -10.99 -16.85
N LEU A 96 12.11 -9.72 -16.96
CA LEU A 96 10.72 -9.30 -17.17
C LEU A 96 10.18 -9.79 -18.53
N ALA A 97 10.98 -9.68 -19.59
CA ALA A 97 10.60 -10.18 -20.91
C ALA A 97 10.41 -11.71 -20.93
N ALA A 98 11.21 -12.47 -20.18
CA ALA A 98 11.03 -13.91 -20.02
C ALA A 98 9.74 -14.21 -19.27
N ARG A 99 9.42 -13.48 -18.18
CA ARG A 99 8.16 -13.61 -17.42
C ARG A 99 6.95 -13.32 -18.31
N ARG A 100 6.98 -12.26 -19.12
CA ARG A 100 5.89 -11.89 -20.06
C ARG A 100 5.62 -12.98 -21.10
N ARG A 101 6.61 -13.69 -21.61
CA ARG A 101 6.41 -14.78 -22.59
C ARG A 101 5.62 -15.95 -22.01
N ASN A 102 5.63 -16.11 -20.71
CA ASN A 102 4.86 -17.13 -20.02
C ASN A 102 3.43 -16.67 -19.68
N LEU A 103 3.12 -15.37 -19.91
CA LEU A 103 1.88 -14.69 -19.54
C LEU A 103 0.92 -14.57 -20.72
N ALA A 104 0.16 -15.57 -21.06
CA ALA A 104 -0.86 -15.48 -22.11
C ALA A 104 -2.27 -15.79 -21.55
N GLY A 105 -3.01 -14.75 -21.10
CA GLY A 105 -4.43 -14.88 -20.73
C GLY A 105 -5.01 -13.67 -19.99
N PRO A 106 -6.33 -13.31 -20.22
CA PRO A 106 -6.99 -12.20 -19.53
C PRO A 106 -7.48 -12.60 -18.15
N THR A 107 -7.20 -11.80 -17.12
CA THR A 107 -7.68 -12.02 -15.76
C THR A 107 -8.36 -10.79 -15.17
N GLY A 108 -9.45 -10.99 -14.44
CA GLY A 108 -10.18 -9.95 -13.72
C GLY A 108 -10.28 -10.29 -12.23
N CYS A 109 -9.65 -9.53 -11.38
CA CYS A 109 -9.81 -9.31 -9.93
C CYS A 109 -8.49 -9.17 -9.15
N GLY A 110 -7.83 -8.00 -9.15
CA GLY A 110 -6.72 -7.67 -8.23
C GLY A 110 -5.41 -8.47 -8.41
N LEU A 111 -5.45 -9.59 -9.11
CA LEU A 111 -4.34 -10.47 -9.46
C LEU A 111 -4.08 -10.44 -10.98
N CYS A 112 -4.24 -9.25 -11.60
CA CYS A 112 -4.05 -9.09 -13.04
C CYS A 112 -2.64 -9.48 -13.45
N GLY A 113 -2.52 -10.53 -14.26
CA GLY A 113 -1.25 -11.00 -14.81
C GLY A 113 -0.59 -12.15 -14.03
N ILE A 114 -1.29 -12.81 -13.11
CA ILE A 114 -0.80 -14.03 -12.44
C ILE A 114 -1.28 -15.27 -13.17
N ASP A 115 -0.34 -16.03 -13.76
CA ASP A 115 -0.64 -17.16 -14.63
C ASP A 115 -0.83 -18.49 -13.92
N SER A 116 -0.57 -18.54 -12.62
CA SER A 116 -0.73 -19.79 -11.88
C SER A 116 -1.18 -19.55 -10.45
N LEU A 117 -1.89 -20.53 -9.90
CA LEU A 117 -2.21 -20.59 -8.47
C LEU A 117 -0.94 -20.53 -7.60
N GLN A 118 0.18 -21.04 -8.10
CA GLN A 118 1.47 -21.01 -7.39
C GLN A 118 2.02 -19.58 -7.27
N GLU A 119 1.90 -18.76 -8.33
CA GLU A 119 2.33 -17.37 -8.30
C GLU A 119 1.43 -16.53 -7.39
N ALA A 120 0.12 -16.74 -7.42
CA ALA A 120 -0.82 -16.09 -6.52
C ALA A 120 -0.56 -16.43 -5.04
N LEU A 121 -0.07 -17.63 -4.77
CA LEU A 121 0.25 -18.14 -3.43
C LEU A 121 1.75 -18.13 -3.15
N ARG A 122 2.54 -17.33 -3.90
CA ARG A 122 3.97 -17.20 -3.70
C ARG A 122 4.29 -16.94 -2.23
N ALA A 123 5.19 -17.75 -1.66
CA ALA A 123 5.66 -17.55 -0.30
C ALA A 123 6.23 -16.13 -0.13
N PRO A 124 5.80 -15.37 0.86
CA PRO A 124 6.31 -14.03 1.10
C PRO A 124 7.79 -14.09 1.51
N ARG A 125 8.52 -13.02 1.21
CA ARG A 125 9.90 -12.86 1.70
C ARG A 125 9.88 -12.83 3.23
N PRO A 126 10.74 -13.61 3.93
CA PRO A 126 10.84 -13.54 5.38
C PRO A 126 11.27 -12.13 5.85
N VAL A 127 10.58 -11.62 6.85
CA VAL A 127 10.89 -10.35 7.51
C VAL A 127 11.53 -10.65 8.85
N THR A 128 12.79 -10.26 9.02
CA THR A 128 13.55 -10.41 10.27
C THR A 128 13.72 -9.03 10.90
N SER A 129 13.27 -8.89 12.15
CA SER A 129 13.44 -7.66 12.92
C SER A 129 13.25 -7.97 14.40
N ASP A 130 14.04 -7.32 15.24
CA ASP A 130 13.94 -7.35 16.70
C ASP A 130 13.04 -6.24 17.25
N LEU A 131 12.35 -5.49 16.38
CA LEU A 131 11.43 -4.43 16.77
C LEU A 131 10.37 -4.97 17.73
N THR A 132 10.23 -4.32 18.87
CA THR A 132 9.12 -4.50 19.80
C THR A 132 8.38 -3.19 19.98
N VAL A 133 7.08 -3.26 20.18
CA VAL A 133 6.20 -2.09 20.35
C VAL A 133 5.26 -2.29 21.52
N THR A 134 4.83 -1.19 22.12
CA THR A 134 3.80 -1.17 23.16
C THR A 134 2.41 -1.00 22.54
N PRO A 135 1.32 -1.33 23.25
CA PRO A 135 -0.04 -1.01 22.82
C PRO A 135 -0.24 0.47 22.51
N ALA A 136 0.30 1.38 23.32
CA ALA A 136 0.19 2.82 23.10
C ALA A 136 0.86 3.27 21.78
N GLU A 137 1.94 2.64 21.36
CA GLU A 137 2.57 2.93 20.07
C GLU A 137 1.72 2.49 18.88
N ILE A 138 1.03 1.35 19.00
CA ILE A 138 0.06 0.93 17.97
C ILE A 138 -1.10 1.92 17.89
N GLU A 139 -1.63 2.34 19.03
CA GLU A 139 -2.71 3.34 19.09
C GLU A 139 -2.25 4.69 18.53
N ALA A 140 -1.03 5.14 18.87
CA ALA A 140 -0.45 6.37 18.34
C ALA A 140 -0.25 6.31 16.81
N ALA A 141 0.26 5.20 16.30
CA ALA A 141 0.40 4.96 14.87
C ALA A 141 -0.96 5.02 14.15
N LEU A 142 -1.98 4.37 14.70
CA LEU A 142 -3.34 4.39 14.16
C LEU A 142 -3.95 5.79 14.18
N ALA A 143 -3.84 6.50 15.31
CA ALA A 143 -4.39 7.84 15.50
C ALA A 143 -3.75 8.88 14.56
N SER A 144 -2.50 8.66 14.14
CA SER A 144 -1.78 9.56 13.25
C SER A 144 -2.34 9.62 11.82
N LEU A 145 -3.11 8.59 11.37
CA LEU A 145 -3.60 8.53 10.00
C LEU A 145 -4.65 9.59 9.69
N ALA A 146 -5.73 9.64 10.46
CA ALA A 146 -6.90 10.47 10.14
C ALA A 146 -6.58 11.96 9.96
N PRO A 147 -5.73 12.60 10.78
CA PRO A 147 -5.30 13.98 10.56
C PRO A 147 -4.49 14.19 9.29
N ALA A 148 -3.76 13.16 8.84
CA ALA A 148 -2.89 13.25 7.67
C ALA A 148 -3.62 12.96 6.34
N GLN A 149 -4.78 12.29 6.37
CA GLN A 149 -5.57 11.93 5.17
C GLN A 149 -6.29 13.13 4.56
N ALA A 150 -5.61 13.92 3.75
CA ALA A 150 -6.14 15.15 3.15
C ALA A 150 -7.28 14.87 2.15
N LEU A 151 -7.07 13.92 1.23
CA LEU A 151 -8.07 13.56 0.21
C LEU A 151 -9.27 12.86 0.82
N ASN A 152 -9.06 11.98 1.81
CA ASN A 152 -10.18 11.33 2.49
C ASN A 152 -11.02 12.30 3.33
N ARG A 153 -10.43 13.32 3.95
CA ARG A 153 -11.21 14.37 4.63
C ARG A 153 -12.14 15.11 3.68
N GLU A 154 -11.69 15.34 2.44
CA GLU A 154 -12.49 16.00 1.41
C GLU A 154 -13.54 15.08 0.79
N THR A 155 -13.14 13.89 0.38
CA THR A 155 -13.96 12.98 -0.45
C THR A 155 -14.70 11.90 0.36
N ARG A 156 -14.10 11.44 1.47
CA ARG A 156 -14.52 10.29 2.29
C ARG A 156 -14.58 8.97 1.51
N ALA A 157 -13.69 8.82 0.52
CA ALA A 157 -13.68 7.68 -0.39
C ALA A 157 -12.25 7.19 -0.73
N MET A 158 -11.29 7.47 0.16
CA MET A 158 -9.89 7.08 -0.04
C MET A 158 -9.46 6.00 0.95
N HIS A 159 -8.64 5.09 0.48
CA HIS A 159 -7.80 4.27 1.33
C HIS A 159 -6.50 5.00 1.64
N ALA A 160 -5.86 4.64 2.75
CA ALA A 160 -4.54 5.13 3.09
C ALA A 160 -3.63 3.99 3.56
N ALA A 161 -2.35 4.15 3.24
CA ALA A 161 -1.25 3.42 3.82
C ALA A 161 -0.27 4.42 4.45
N GLY A 162 0.03 4.24 5.73
CA GLY A 162 0.98 5.06 6.49
C GLY A 162 2.14 4.24 6.99
N PHE A 163 3.28 4.88 7.18
CA PHE A 163 4.45 4.32 7.84
C PHE A 163 4.80 5.16 9.05
N TRP A 164 4.90 4.52 10.19
CA TRP A 164 5.11 5.14 11.48
C TRP A 164 6.32 4.56 12.19
N THR A 165 7.11 5.40 12.85
CA THR A 165 8.21 4.98 13.73
C THR A 165 8.09 5.65 15.09
N ARG A 166 8.72 5.06 16.12
CA ARG A 166 8.75 5.60 17.48
C ARG A 166 9.42 6.98 17.52
N GLU A 167 10.48 7.15 16.75
CA GLU A 167 11.31 8.34 16.79
C GLU A 167 10.68 9.53 16.06
N GLN A 168 9.96 9.27 14.97
CA GLN A 168 9.49 10.33 14.06
C GLN A 168 7.96 10.46 14.02
N GLY A 169 7.22 9.50 14.62
CA GLY A 169 5.79 9.42 14.43
C GLY A 169 5.43 8.98 13.01
N LEU A 170 4.45 9.61 12.39
CA LEU A 170 4.06 9.34 11.00
C LEU A 170 5.11 9.89 10.03
N VAL A 171 5.91 9.01 9.46
CA VAL A 171 7.01 9.35 8.52
C VAL A 171 6.47 9.63 7.13
N ALA A 172 5.52 8.79 6.67
CA ALA A 172 4.92 8.90 5.35
C ALA A 172 3.48 8.42 5.37
N LEU A 173 2.64 9.01 4.49
CA LEU A 173 1.29 8.55 4.22
C LEU A 173 0.99 8.75 2.74
N ARG A 174 0.33 7.75 2.14
CA ARG A 174 -0.20 7.83 0.77
C ARG A 174 -1.65 7.43 0.73
N GLU A 175 -2.42 8.18 -0.06
CA GLU A 175 -3.85 7.95 -0.26
C GLU A 175 -4.11 7.51 -1.71
N ASP A 176 -5.06 6.60 -1.88
CA ASP A 176 -5.54 6.16 -3.19
C ASP A 176 -6.97 5.60 -3.08
N VAL A 177 -7.73 5.63 -4.17
CA VAL A 177 -9.03 4.92 -4.27
C VAL A 177 -8.85 3.42 -4.12
N GLY A 178 -7.71 2.88 -4.54
CA GLY A 178 -7.31 1.48 -4.42
C GLY A 178 -6.39 1.22 -3.22
N ARG A 179 -6.78 0.31 -2.31
CA ARG A 179 -5.94 -0.03 -1.15
C ARG A 179 -4.56 -0.57 -1.52
N HIS A 180 -4.45 -1.33 -2.63
CA HIS A 180 -3.18 -1.87 -3.12
C HIS A 180 -2.29 -0.75 -3.63
N ASN A 181 -2.87 0.18 -4.38
CA ASN A 181 -2.16 1.35 -4.90
C ASN A 181 -1.66 2.26 -3.77
N ALA A 182 -2.46 2.46 -2.71
CA ALA A 182 -2.01 3.24 -1.55
C ALA A 182 -0.76 2.62 -0.89
N LEU A 183 -0.72 1.28 -0.77
CA LEU A 183 0.46 0.58 -0.24
C LEU A 183 1.63 0.60 -1.23
N ASP A 184 1.38 0.49 -2.54
CA ASP A 184 2.43 0.64 -3.55
C ASP A 184 3.04 2.05 -3.53
N LYS A 185 2.22 3.10 -3.47
CA LYS A 185 2.70 4.48 -3.29
C LYS A 185 3.56 4.61 -2.04
N LEU A 186 3.13 4.02 -0.93
CA LEU A 186 3.94 4.03 0.30
C LEU A 186 5.27 3.29 0.11
N ALA A 187 5.26 2.13 -0.56
CA ALA A 187 6.46 1.37 -0.86
C ALA A 187 7.46 2.18 -1.70
N GLY A 188 6.98 2.93 -2.69
CA GLY A 188 7.81 3.82 -3.50
C GLY A 188 8.44 4.94 -2.68
N THR A 189 7.66 5.56 -1.78
CA THR A 189 8.16 6.59 -0.86
C THR A 189 9.26 6.05 0.06
N LEU A 190 9.12 4.80 0.52
CA LEU A 190 10.10 4.13 1.40
C LEU A 190 11.24 3.47 0.64
N ALA A 191 11.26 3.56 -0.68
CA ALA A 191 12.28 2.94 -1.50
C ALA A 191 13.69 3.47 -1.14
N GLY A 192 14.64 2.57 -0.98
CA GLY A 192 16.00 2.93 -0.57
C GLY A 192 16.17 3.19 0.94
N THR A 193 15.13 3.02 1.76
CA THR A 193 15.17 3.23 3.22
C THR A 193 14.95 1.92 4.00
N ALA A 194 15.58 0.83 3.55
CA ALA A 194 15.37 -0.51 4.11
C ALA A 194 15.60 -0.59 5.63
N ASP A 195 16.61 0.12 6.16
CA ASP A 195 16.91 0.16 7.59
C ASP A 195 15.78 0.81 8.41
N ILE A 196 15.10 1.82 7.82
CA ILE A 196 13.96 2.48 8.46
C ILE A 196 12.74 1.53 8.42
N SER A 197 12.50 0.87 7.29
CA SER A 197 11.36 -0.04 7.11
C SER A 197 11.35 -1.18 8.12
N ALA A 198 12.52 -1.74 8.44
CA ALA A 198 12.67 -2.80 9.44
C ALA A 198 12.38 -2.35 10.89
N ASN A 199 12.27 -1.04 11.14
CA ASN A 199 12.08 -0.44 12.46
C ASN A 199 10.77 0.36 12.57
N GLY A 200 9.76 0.03 11.77
CA GLY A 200 8.51 0.76 11.78
C GLY A 200 7.27 -0.11 11.65
N ILE A 201 6.14 0.58 11.69
CA ILE A 201 4.79 0.02 11.61
C ILE A 201 4.14 0.52 10.31
N ILE A 202 3.66 -0.39 9.48
CA ILE A 202 2.73 -0.04 8.40
C ILE A 202 1.31 -0.01 8.96
N VAL A 203 0.57 1.06 8.68
CA VAL A 203 -0.83 1.22 9.11
C VAL A 203 -1.74 1.39 7.91
N LEU A 204 -2.81 0.59 7.84
CA LEU A 204 -3.76 0.56 6.72
C LEU A 204 -5.18 0.86 7.18
N THR A 205 -5.92 1.60 6.35
CA THR A 205 -7.36 1.84 6.57
C THR A 205 -8.26 0.74 5.99
N SER A 206 -7.69 -0.23 5.28
CA SER A 206 -8.42 -1.27 4.54
C SER A 206 -8.46 -2.60 5.27
N ARG A 207 -9.17 -3.59 4.67
CA ARG A 207 -9.02 -5.01 5.01
C ARG A 207 -7.62 -5.49 4.62
N ILE A 208 -7.15 -6.57 5.25
CA ILE A 208 -5.86 -7.19 4.94
C ILE A 208 -6.11 -8.45 4.09
N SER A 209 -5.63 -8.41 2.85
CA SER A 209 -5.63 -9.55 1.92
C SER A 209 -4.21 -10.08 1.70
N VAL A 210 -4.11 -11.17 0.95
CA VAL A 210 -2.84 -11.84 0.61
C VAL A 210 -1.82 -10.88 0.03
N GLU A 211 -2.23 -10.08 -0.95
CA GLU A 211 -1.36 -9.15 -1.67
C GLU A 211 -0.77 -8.09 -0.74
N LEU A 212 -1.55 -7.61 0.23
CA LEU A 212 -1.07 -6.61 1.19
C LEU A 212 0.01 -7.19 2.11
N ILE A 213 -0.08 -8.48 2.48
CA ILE A 213 0.99 -9.17 3.21
C ILE A 213 2.24 -9.33 2.35
N GLN A 214 2.08 -9.77 1.09
CA GLN A 214 3.20 -9.92 0.16
C GLN A 214 3.91 -8.58 -0.05
N LYS A 215 3.17 -7.49 -0.28
CA LYS A 215 3.73 -6.14 -0.43
C LYS A 215 4.40 -5.65 0.87
N THR A 216 3.79 -5.88 2.03
CA THR A 216 4.40 -5.55 3.34
C THR A 216 5.73 -6.30 3.54
N ALA A 217 5.78 -7.59 3.17
CA ALA A 217 7.00 -8.38 3.24
C ALA A 217 8.10 -7.87 2.29
N MET A 218 7.72 -7.38 1.11
CA MET A 218 8.66 -6.76 0.16
C MET A 218 9.21 -5.43 0.68
N ILE A 219 8.40 -4.64 1.37
CA ILE A 219 8.85 -3.42 2.08
C ILE A 219 9.78 -3.77 3.23
N GLY A 220 9.61 -4.95 3.85
CA GLY A 220 10.43 -5.42 4.98
C GLY A 220 9.93 -4.93 6.34
N ALA A 221 8.71 -4.42 6.44
CA ALA A 221 8.14 -3.95 7.70
C ALA A 221 7.67 -5.13 8.58
N PRO A 222 8.11 -5.22 9.85
CA PRO A 222 7.81 -6.34 10.73
C PRO A 222 6.41 -6.30 11.35
N ILE A 223 5.74 -5.15 11.31
CA ILE A 223 4.43 -4.94 11.94
C ILE A 223 3.48 -4.29 10.94
N LEU A 224 2.32 -4.91 10.77
CA LEU A 224 1.21 -4.40 9.97
C LEU A 224 -0.04 -4.23 10.84
N VAL A 225 -0.54 -3.01 10.91
CA VAL A 225 -1.75 -2.64 11.65
C VAL A 225 -2.85 -2.24 10.67
N ALA A 226 -4.07 -2.72 10.86
CA ALA A 226 -5.20 -2.32 10.03
C ALA A 226 -6.49 -2.08 10.82
N VAL A 227 -7.26 -1.08 10.37
CA VAL A 227 -8.59 -0.74 10.93
C VAL A 227 -9.60 -1.89 10.76
N SER A 228 -9.39 -2.76 9.78
CA SER A 228 -10.32 -3.83 9.41
C SER A 228 -9.72 -5.22 9.60
N ALA A 229 -10.54 -6.26 9.37
CA ALA A 229 -10.16 -7.64 9.59
C ALA A 229 -9.26 -8.21 8.48
N PRO A 230 -8.37 -9.16 8.81
CA PRO A 230 -7.61 -9.95 7.83
C PRO A 230 -8.43 -11.11 7.28
N THR A 231 -8.00 -11.63 6.12
CA THR A 231 -8.48 -12.92 5.62
C THR A 231 -7.67 -14.08 6.23
N ALA A 232 -8.26 -15.28 6.30
CA ALA A 232 -7.57 -16.45 6.83
C ALA A 232 -6.27 -16.79 6.06
N LEU A 233 -6.24 -16.55 4.76
CA LEU A 233 -5.02 -16.78 3.97
C LEU A 233 -3.96 -15.70 4.26
N ALA A 234 -4.36 -14.44 4.44
CA ALA A 234 -3.46 -13.38 4.87
C ALA A 234 -2.80 -13.68 6.22
N LEU A 235 -3.56 -14.26 7.18
CA LEU A 235 -3.00 -14.70 8.46
C LEU A 235 -1.89 -15.73 8.28
N ARG A 236 -2.13 -16.78 7.50
CA ARG A 236 -1.11 -17.81 7.25
C ARG A 236 0.14 -17.25 6.60
N LEU A 237 0.00 -16.35 5.64
CA LEU A 237 1.15 -15.72 4.98
C LEU A 237 1.88 -14.73 5.88
N ALA A 238 1.19 -13.98 6.74
CA ALA A 238 1.81 -13.10 7.73
C ALA A 238 2.63 -13.91 8.74
N ASP A 239 2.10 -15.05 9.18
CA ASP A 239 2.82 -15.97 10.08
C ASP A 239 4.08 -16.53 9.40
N GLN A 240 3.98 -16.99 8.17
CA GLN A 240 5.13 -17.47 7.37
C GLN A 240 6.17 -16.39 7.09
N ALA A 241 5.72 -15.14 6.89
CA ALA A 241 6.60 -14.00 6.64
C ALA A 241 7.29 -13.48 7.91
N GLY A 242 6.87 -13.88 9.10
CA GLY A 242 7.38 -13.31 10.34
C GLY A 242 6.81 -11.90 10.63
N ILE A 243 5.67 -11.53 10.06
CA ILE A 243 5.01 -10.24 10.26
C ILE A 243 4.03 -10.32 11.43
N THR A 244 4.14 -9.40 12.39
CA THR A 244 3.12 -9.20 13.42
C THR A 244 1.91 -8.52 12.78
N LEU A 245 0.79 -9.23 12.74
CA LEU A 245 -0.44 -8.74 12.14
C LEU A 245 -1.43 -8.32 13.23
N VAL A 246 -1.77 -7.03 13.21
CA VAL A 246 -2.77 -6.41 14.08
C VAL A 246 -3.94 -5.97 13.21
N GLY A 247 -5.14 -6.42 13.56
CA GLY A 247 -6.35 -6.07 12.83
C GLY A 247 -7.45 -5.57 13.77
N ILE A 248 -8.58 -5.14 13.16
CA ILE A 248 -9.73 -4.60 13.88
C ILE A 248 -9.31 -3.45 14.81
N ALA A 249 -8.25 -2.74 14.41
CA ALA A 249 -7.66 -1.68 15.22
C ALA A 249 -8.50 -0.40 15.13
N ARG A 250 -9.11 -0.02 16.24
CA ARG A 250 -10.01 1.14 16.36
C ARG A 250 -9.78 1.83 17.69
N GLY A 251 -10.52 2.92 17.96
CA GLY A 251 -10.37 3.69 19.20
C GLY A 251 -10.70 2.95 20.50
N ASP A 252 -11.29 1.76 20.40
CA ASP A 252 -11.67 0.88 21.53
C ASP A 252 -10.72 -0.32 21.71
N GLY A 253 -9.67 -0.45 20.86
CA GLY A 253 -8.66 -1.50 20.95
C GLY A 253 -8.28 -2.12 19.61
N PHE A 254 -7.57 -3.24 19.68
CA PHE A 254 -7.11 -4.00 18.51
C PHE A 254 -6.94 -5.49 18.85
N GLU A 255 -6.84 -6.32 17.81
CA GLU A 255 -6.59 -7.75 17.95
C GLU A 255 -5.25 -8.12 17.28
N VAL A 256 -4.44 -8.94 17.95
CA VAL A 256 -3.15 -9.44 17.45
C VAL A 256 -3.33 -10.86 16.97
N PHE A 257 -3.04 -11.11 15.70
CA PHE A 257 -3.31 -12.40 15.06
C PHE A 257 -2.05 -13.26 14.87
N THR A 258 -0.89 -12.64 14.65
CA THR A 258 0.39 -13.33 14.43
C THR A 258 1.52 -12.65 15.19
N HIS A 259 2.53 -13.42 15.58
CA HIS A 259 3.75 -12.96 16.23
C HIS A 259 3.54 -11.97 17.39
N PRO A 260 2.71 -12.34 18.42
CA PRO A 260 2.38 -11.44 19.53
C PRO A 260 3.57 -11.11 20.42
N GLN A 261 4.69 -11.84 20.32
CA GLN A 261 5.91 -11.58 21.10
C GLN A 261 6.56 -10.23 20.79
N ARG A 262 6.21 -9.56 19.69
CA ARG A 262 6.65 -8.19 19.42
C ARG A 262 5.86 -7.13 20.20
N LEU A 263 4.73 -7.50 20.81
CA LEU A 263 4.01 -6.60 21.70
C LEU A 263 4.54 -6.79 23.12
N VAL A 264 5.08 -5.71 23.68
CA VAL A 264 5.60 -5.68 25.05
C VAL A 264 4.72 -4.79 25.93
N PRO A 265 4.59 -5.10 27.22
CA PRO A 265 3.87 -4.24 28.15
C PRO A 265 4.47 -2.83 28.19
N GLU A 266 3.64 -1.84 28.53
CA GLU A 266 4.15 -0.51 28.85
C GLU A 266 5.21 -0.58 29.94
N PRO A 267 6.32 0.17 29.83
CA PRO A 267 7.25 0.30 30.91
C PRO A 267 6.51 0.80 32.15
N LEU A 268 6.65 0.10 33.27
CA LEU A 268 6.10 0.59 34.52
C LEU A 268 6.67 1.99 34.79
N SER A 269 5.81 3.01 34.65
CA SER A 269 6.19 4.35 35.08
C SER A 269 6.38 4.28 36.61
N HIS A 270 7.63 4.28 37.04
CA HIS A 270 7.92 4.55 38.45
C HIS A 270 7.44 5.98 38.74
N VAL A 271 6.21 6.09 39.27
CA VAL A 271 5.76 7.31 39.91
C VAL A 271 6.67 7.46 41.12
N ALA A 272 7.61 8.38 41.02
CA ALA A 272 8.46 8.79 42.14
C ALA A 272 7.68 9.77 43.04
#